data_8157dc3946ca0da509ff3b59e3693c6b
#
_entry.id   8157dc3946ca0da509ff3b59e3693c6b
#
_cell.length_a   1.000
_cell.length_b   1.000
_cell.length_c   1.000
_cell.angle_alpha   90.00
_cell.angle_beta   90.00
_cell.angle_gamma   90.00
#
_symmetry.space_group_name_H-M   'P 1'
#
loop_
_entity.id
_entity.type
_entity.pdbx_description
1 polymer ?
#
loop_
_entity_poly.entity_id
_entity_poly.type
_entity_poly.pdbx_seq_one_letter_code
_entity_poly.pdbx_strand_id
1 'polypeptide(L)'
;ILAGDHIYKMNYYSMIDVHREQNADLTVGVVEIDKFKSKHLGVVEADVQGRVTGFQEKPANPKTIPGKPDKIFGSMGIYVFNQSVLMQELLEDAKNSKSSHDFGKDIIPQMLKKGMKIVAYNFQDKDKGQEYWRDIGTIDAYYEANMELIQVNPTFNLYDQEWLIRTFQEQ
;
A
#
# COMPACT_ATOMS: atom_id res chain seq x y z
N ILE A 1 1.09 -10.14 2.58
CA ILE A 1 0.25 -10.14 1.36
C ILE A 1 0.75 -9.02 0.47
N LEU A 2 0.91 -9.28 -0.81
CA LEU A 2 1.38 -8.31 -1.80
C LEU A 2 0.41 -8.27 -2.98
N ALA A 3 0.18 -7.08 -3.55
CA ALA A 3 -0.50 -6.96 -4.84
C ALA A 3 0.38 -7.56 -5.96
N GLY A 4 -0.24 -8.13 -6.99
CA GLY A 4 0.45 -8.89 -8.03
C GLY A 4 0.95 -8.08 -9.22
N ASP A 5 0.50 -6.83 -9.37
CA ASP A 5 0.71 -6.00 -10.56
C ASP A 5 1.32 -4.63 -10.26
N HIS A 6 1.88 -4.44 -9.06
CA HIS A 6 2.52 -3.18 -8.69
C HIS A 6 4.04 -3.24 -8.90
N ILE A 7 4.63 -2.11 -9.33
CA ILE A 7 6.08 -1.94 -9.46
C ILE A 7 6.58 -1.06 -8.32
N TYR A 8 7.47 -1.60 -7.51
CA TYR A 8 8.09 -0.90 -6.39
C TYR A 8 9.34 -1.64 -5.90
N LYS A 9 10.11 -0.98 -5.07
CA LYS A 9 11.27 -1.55 -4.40
C LYS A 9 11.19 -1.19 -2.93
N MET A 10 11.01 -2.19 -2.06
CA MET A 10 10.71 -1.96 -0.66
C MET A 10 11.42 -2.97 0.24
N ASN A 11 11.99 -2.48 1.33
CA ASN A 11 12.45 -3.34 2.42
C ASN A 11 11.28 -3.72 3.35
N TYR A 12 10.80 -4.95 3.20
CA TYR A 12 9.66 -5.44 4.00
C TYR A 12 9.98 -5.55 5.50
N TYR A 13 11.26 -5.72 5.89
CA TYR A 13 11.64 -5.79 7.30
C TYR A 13 11.23 -4.53 8.06
N SER A 14 11.44 -3.35 7.48
CA SER A 14 11.02 -2.09 8.11
C SER A 14 9.52 -2.04 8.41
N MET A 15 8.68 -2.55 7.50
CA MET A 15 7.23 -2.63 7.71
C MET A 15 6.87 -3.68 8.77
N ILE A 16 7.56 -4.83 8.78
CA ILE A 16 7.36 -5.89 9.77
C ILE A 16 7.78 -5.41 11.17
N ASP A 17 8.85 -4.65 11.28
CA ASP A 17 9.31 -4.09 12.55
C ASP A 17 8.27 -3.11 13.11
N VAL A 18 7.75 -2.19 12.28
CA VAL A 18 6.64 -1.30 12.69
C VAL A 18 5.42 -2.11 13.14
N HIS A 19 5.06 -3.18 12.42
CA HIS A 19 3.95 -4.06 12.79
C HIS A 19 4.14 -4.66 14.18
N ARG A 20 5.35 -5.15 14.49
CA ARG A 20 5.70 -5.74 15.79
C ARG A 20 5.76 -4.72 16.90
N GLU A 21 6.47 -3.61 16.69
CA GLU A 21 6.63 -2.53 17.67
C GLU A 21 5.30 -1.92 18.07
N GLN A 22 4.41 -1.76 17.09
CA GLN A 22 3.08 -1.25 17.34
C GLN A 22 2.10 -2.31 17.89
N ASN A 23 2.47 -3.58 17.98
CA ASN A 23 1.55 -4.69 18.29
C ASN A 23 0.26 -4.57 17.46
N ALA A 24 0.41 -4.41 16.14
CA ALA A 24 -0.71 -4.25 15.23
C ALA A 24 -1.34 -5.59 14.88
N ASP A 25 -2.65 -5.61 14.64
CA ASP A 25 -3.36 -6.75 14.05
C ASP A 25 -3.14 -6.79 12.53
N LEU A 26 -3.08 -5.60 11.92
CA LEU A 26 -2.81 -5.37 10.52
C LEU A 26 -1.94 -4.12 10.35
N THR A 27 -0.94 -4.19 9.50
CA THR A 27 -0.23 -3.01 8.99
C THR A 27 -0.48 -2.89 7.49
N VAL A 28 -0.89 -1.70 7.06
CA VAL A 28 -1.18 -1.37 5.66
C VAL A 28 -0.06 -0.51 5.11
N GLY A 29 0.60 -0.94 4.04
CA GLY A 29 1.53 -0.10 3.29
C GLY A 29 0.79 1.01 2.57
N VAL A 30 1.21 2.25 2.79
CA VAL A 30 0.61 3.43 2.19
C VAL A 30 1.67 4.32 1.55
N VAL A 31 1.27 5.08 0.55
CA VAL A 31 2.10 6.10 -0.11
C VAL A 31 1.36 7.43 -0.13
N GLU A 32 2.09 8.53 0.09
CA GLU A 32 1.53 9.87 -0.03
C GLU A 32 1.37 10.24 -1.50
N ILE A 33 0.15 10.46 -1.94
CA ILE A 33 -0.16 10.86 -3.31
C ILE A 33 -1.11 12.04 -3.35
N ASP A 34 -1.25 12.64 -4.53
CA ASP A 34 -2.17 13.74 -4.74
C ASP A 34 -3.63 13.29 -4.62
N LYS A 35 -4.43 14.13 -3.97
CA LYS A 35 -5.86 13.89 -3.69
C LYS A 35 -6.67 13.53 -4.92
N PHE A 36 -6.37 14.12 -6.10
CA PHE A 36 -7.11 13.86 -7.32
C PHE A 36 -6.97 12.40 -7.84
N LYS A 37 -5.95 11.66 -7.37
CA LYS A 37 -5.72 10.25 -7.72
C LYS A 37 -6.61 9.28 -6.94
N SER A 38 -7.41 9.76 -5.97
CA SER A 38 -8.25 8.91 -5.10
C SER A 38 -9.22 7.98 -5.82
N LYS A 39 -9.64 8.34 -7.03
CA LYS A 39 -10.60 7.57 -7.83
C LYS A 39 -10.04 6.25 -8.36
N HIS A 40 -8.73 6.03 -8.25
CA HIS A 40 -8.05 4.87 -8.83
C HIS A 40 -7.62 3.82 -7.79
N LEU A 41 -7.63 4.18 -6.50
CA LEU A 41 -7.08 3.33 -5.45
C LEU A 41 -7.82 3.47 -4.10
N GLY A 42 -7.58 2.54 -3.20
CA GLY A 42 -8.05 2.62 -1.82
C GLY A 42 -7.36 3.76 -1.07
N VAL A 43 -8.11 4.52 -0.30
CA VAL A 43 -7.61 5.61 0.53
C VAL A 43 -7.66 5.22 2.00
N VAL A 44 -6.53 5.33 2.67
CA VAL A 44 -6.37 5.06 4.10
C VAL A 44 -6.47 6.37 4.88
N GLU A 45 -7.35 6.41 5.85
CA GLU A 45 -7.44 7.50 6.81
C GLU A 45 -6.62 7.10 8.05
N ALA A 46 -5.67 7.90 8.44
CA ALA A 46 -4.86 7.67 9.63
C ALA A 46 -4.75 8.93 10.49
N ASP A 47 -4.61 8.73 11.79
CA ASP A 47 -4.30 9.81 12.71
C ASP A 47 -2.80 10.18 12.68
N VAL A 48 -2.43 11.15 13.50
CA VAL A 48 -1.03 11.64 13.58
C VAL A 48 -0.05 10.61 14.16
N GLN A 49 -0.54 9.56 14.81
CA GLN A 49 0.24 8.43 15.31
C GLN A 49 0.33 7.28 14.30
N GLY A 50 -0.31 7.42 13.13
CA GLY A 50 -0.34 6.40 12.09
C GLY A 50 -1.39 5.30 12.33
N ARG A 51 -2.29 5.44 13.32
CA ARG A 51 -3.39 4.52 13.52
C ARG A 51 -4.45 4.73 12.43
N VAL A 52 -4.83 3.67 11.76
CA VAL A 52 -5.87 3.72 10.72
C VAL A 52 -7.24 3.89 11.39
N THR A 53 -7.95 4.92 10.97
CA THR A 53 -9.29 5.29 11.45
C THR A 53 -10.38 5.07 10.42
N GLY A 54 -9.99 4.86 9.14
CA GLY A 54 -10.92 4.59 8.06
C GLY A 54 -10.21 4.06 6.82
N PHE A 55 -10.99 3.37 5.98
CA PHE A 55 -10.56 2.91 4.67
C PHE A 55 -11.70 3.12 3.68
N GLN A 56 -11.42 3.72 2.54
CA GLN A 56 -12.39 4.00 1.50
C GLN A 56 -11.86 3.53 0.14
N GLU A 57 -12.61 2.69 -0.53
CA GLU A 57 -12.25 2.23 -1.87
C GLU A 57 -12.69 3.25 -2.91
N LYS A 58 -11.73 3.80 -3.64
CA LYS A 58 -11.93 4.74 -4.77
C LYS A 58 -12.90 5.90 -4.48
N PRO A 59 -12.71 6.64 -3.37
CA PRO A 59 -13.65 7.67 -2.98
C PRO A 59 -13.59 8.90 -3.89
N ALA A 60 -14.76 9.49 -4.16
CA ALA A 60 -14.85 10.77 -4.90
C ALA A 60 -14.35 11.95 -4.06
N ASN A 61 -14.57 11.91 -2.75
CA ASN A 61 -14.17 12.94 -1.79
C ASN A 61 -13.38 12.31 -0.63
N PRO A 62 -12.07 12.01 -0.83
CA PRO A 62 -11.26 11.37 0.20
C PRO A 62 -10.94 12.33 1.34
N LYS A 63 -10.79 11.80 2.54
CA LYS A 63 -10.13 12.53 3.63
C LYS A 63 -8.64 12.66 3.35
N THR A 64 -8.12 13.85 3.64
CA THR A 64 -6.71 14.18 3.42
C THR A 64 -5.87 13.87 4.65
N ILE A 65 -4.57 13.79 4.45
CA ILE A 65 -3.61 13.61 5.53
C ILE A 65 -3.66 14.84 6.46
N PRO A 66 -3.68 14.65 7.79
CA PRO A 66 -3.63 15.76 8.74
C PRO A 66 -2.48 16.73 8.43
N GLY A 67 -2.81 18.00 8.24
CA GLY A 67 -1.84 19.05 7.88
C GLY A 67 -1.44 19.12 6.41
N LYS A 68 -1.94 18.21 5.52
CA LYS A 68 -1.64 18.20 4.08
C LYS A 68 -2.95 18.13 3.27
N PRO A 69 -3.62 19.27 2.97
CA PRO A 69 -4.97 19.29 2.37
C PRO A 69 -5.04 18.74 0.94
N ASP A 70 -3.91 18.69 0.24
CA ASP A 70 -3.83 18.20 -1.14
C ASP A 70 -3.30 16.76 -1.26
N LYS A 71 -2.99 16.11 -0.12
CA LYS A 71 -2.42 14.78 -0.08
C LYS A 71 -3.32 13.79 0.65
N ILE A 72 -3.25 12.54 0.19
CA ILE A 72 -3.94 11.39 0.78
C ILE A 72 -2.95 10.24 0.96
N PHE A 73 -3.26 9.30 1.85
CA PHE A 73 -2.58 8.02 1.90
C PHE A 73 -3.28 7.04 0.96
N GLY A 74 -2.62 6.72 -0.15
CA GLY A 74 -3.02 5.65 -1.04
C GLY A 74 -2.58 4.29 -0.52
N SER A 75 -3.47 3.31 -0.53
CA SER A 75 -3.10 1.93 -0.22
C SER A 75 -2.25 1.34 -1.33
N MET A 76 -1.12 0.76 -0.96
CA MET A 76 -0.23 0.06 -1.90
C MET A 76 -0.66 -1.38 -2.19
N GLY A 77 -1.74 -1.88 -1.56
CA GLY A 77 -2.09 -3.30 -1.65
C GLY A 77 -1.05 -4.23 -0.98
N ILE A 78 -0.28 -3.69 -0.05
CA ILE A 78 0.74 -4.40 0.72
C ILE A 78 0.30 -4.45 2.17
N TYR A 79 0.23 -5.66 2.73
CA TYR A 79 -0.31 -5.89 4.06
C TYR A 79 0.57 -6.83 4.88
N VAL A 80 0.77 -6.50 6.15
CA VAL A 80 1.34 -7.39 7.17
C VAL A 80 0.26 -7.71 8.19
N PHE A 81 -0.06 -8.98 8.37
CA PHE A 81 -1.05 -9.46 9.32
C PHE A 81 -0.43 -10.37 10.36
N ASN A 82 -0.99 -10.37 11.56
CA ASN A 82 -0.87 -11.54 12.42
C ASN A 82 -1.62 -12.72 11.78
N GLN A 83 -0.96 -13.86 11.64
CA GLN A 83 -1.52 -15.02 10.94
C GLN A 83 -2.88 -15.46 11.50
N SER A 84 -3.02 -15.51 12.83
CA SER A 84 -4.28 -15.89 13.48
C SER A 84 -5.41 -14.93 13.17
N VAL A 85 -5.13 -13.62 13.16
CA VAL A 85 -6.10 -12.57 12.81
C VAL A 85 -6.52 -12.72 11.35
N LEU A 86 -5.57 -12.85 10.43
CA LEU A 86 -5.87 -13.04 9.01
C LEU A 86 -6.79 -14.24 8.78
N MET A 87 -6.45 -15.39 9.35
CA MET A 87 -7.25 -16.62 9.19
C MET A 87 -8.65 -16.46 9.74
N GLN A 88 -8.80 -15.83 10.91
CA GLN A 88 -10.11 -15.56 11.51
C GLN A 88 -10.97 -14.67 10.61
N GLU A 89 -10.42 -13.54 10.16
CA GLU A 89 -11.16 -12.58 9.35
C GLU A 89 -11.56 -13.15 7.99
N LEU A 90 -10.66 -13.90 7.34
CA LEU A 90 -10.97 -14.57 6.06
C LEU A 90 -12.03 -15.65 6.21
N LEU A 91 -11.97 -16.47 7.27
CA LEU A 91 -12.99 -17.52 7.51
C LEU A 91 -14.36 -16.93 7.87
N GLU A 92 -14.38 -15.79 8.53
CA GLU A 92 -15.61 -15.07 8.85
C GLU A 92 -16.21 -14.41 7.59
N ASP A 93 -15.36 -13.74 6.80
CA ASP A 93 -15.78 -13.12 5.54
C ASP A 93 -16.29 -14.15 4.53
N ALA A 94 -15.65 -15.33 4.44
CA ALA A 94 -16.06 -16.41 3.56
C ALA A 94 -17.50 -16.93 3.83
N LYS A 95 -18.02 -16.73 5.04
CA LYS A 95 -19.40 -17.09 5.40
C LYS A 95 -20.41 -16.01 5.03
N ASN A 96 -19.96 -14.83 4.68
CA ASN A 96 -20.81 -13.69 4.35
C ASN A 96 -21.12 -13.67 2.85
N SER A 97 -22.29 -14.17 2.46
CA SER A 97 -22.72 -14.21 1.05
C SER A 97 -22.91 -12.81 0.41
N LYS A 98 -22.87 -11.73 1.19
CA LYS A 98 -22.98 -10.34 0.70
C LYS A 98 -21.61 -9.68 0.54
N SER A 99 -20.53 -10.31 0.98
CA SER A 99 -19.19 -9.83 0.81
C SER A 99 -18.71 -10.00 -0.64
N SER A 100 -17.94 -9.06 -1.13
CA SER A 100 -17.20 -9.19 -2.39
C SER A 100 -15.84 -9.88 -2.20
N HIS A 101 -15.51 -10.25 -0.96
CA HIS A 101 -14.25 -10.87 -0.55
C HIS A 101 -13.02 -10.02 -0.87
N ASP A 102 -13.18 -8.71 -0.75
CA ASP A 102 -12.15 -7.72 -1.04
C ASP A 102 -11.58 -7.14 0.25
N PHE A 103 -10.24 -7.03 0.32
CA PHE A 103 -9.58 -6.49 1.51
C PHE A 103 -10.02 -5.05 1.84
N GLY A 104 -10.09 -4.20 0.82
CA GLY A 104 -10.42 -2.78 1.00
C GLY A 104 -11.90 -2.52 1.23
N LYS A 105 -12.79 -3.28 0.59
CA LYS A 105 -14.24 -3.08 0.69
C LYS A 105 -14.86 -3.78 1.89
N ASP A 106 -14.37 -4.96 2.22
CA ASP A 106 -15.02 -5.84 3.19
C ASP A 106 -14.17 -6.06 4.44
N ILE A 107 -12.96 -6.61 4.30
CA ILE A 107 -12.16 -7.11 5.43
C ILE A 107 -11.64 -5.97 6.29
N ILE A 108 -10.94 -4.98 5.72
CA ILE A 108 -10.36 -3.87 6.49
C ILE A 108 -11.45 -3.04 7.18
N PRO A 109 -12.55 -2.64 6.50
CA PRO A 109 -13.66 -1.94 7.17
C PRO A 109 -14.32 -2.75 8.29
N GLN A 110 -14.40 -4.09 8.15
CA GLN A 110 -14.93 -4.95 9.20
C GLN A 110 -13.99 -5.00 10.40
N MET A 111 -12.69 -5.15 10.19
CA MET A 111 -11.67 -5.11 11.25
C MET A 111 -11.71 -3.78 12.02
N LEU A 112 -11.87 -2.66 11.30
CA LEU A 112 -12.03 -1.33 11.93
C LEU A 112 -13.27 -1.25 12.79
N LYS A 113 -14.43 -1.78 12.34
CA LYS A 113 -15.66 -1.86 13.12
C LYS A 113 -15.52 -2.70 14.40
N LYS A 114 -14.68 -3.73 14.36
CA LYS A 114 -14.35 -4.58 15.52
C LYS A 114 -13.37 -3.90 16.48
N GLY A 115 -12.85 -2.71 16.15
CA GLY A 115 -11.89 -1.97 16.97
C GLY A 115 -10.48 -2.55 16.95
N MET A 116 -10.16 -3.38 15.95
CA MET A 116 -8.83 -3.97 15.78
C MET A 116 -7.77 -2.89 15.54
N LYS A 117 -6.54 -3.17 15.93
CA LYS A 117 -5.44 -2.23 15.78
C LYS A 117 -4.83 -2.31 14.40
N ILE A 118 -5.18 -1.36 13.53
CA ILE A 118 -4.64 -1.23 12.18
C ILE A 118 -3.70 -0.02 12.13
N VAL A 119 -2.52 -0.21 11.56
CA VAL A 119 -1.47 0.82 11.46
C VAL A 119 -1.13 1.08 10.00
N ALA A 120 -0.98 2.34 9.64
CA ALA A 120 -0.47 2.75 8.34
C ALA A 120 1.07 2.82 8.37
N TYR A 121 1.72 2.09 7.49
CA TYR A 121 3.14 2.21 7.24
C TYR A 121 3.35 3.09 6.02
N ASN A 122 3.82 4.33 6.25
CA ASN A 122 4.12 5.24 5.15
C ASN A 122 5.40 4.79 4.47
N PHE A 123 5.27 4.33 3.23
CA PHE A 123 6.39 3.89 2.41
C PHE A 123 7.21 5.10 2.01
N GLN A 124 8.45 5.15 2.49
CA GLN A 124 9.45 6.14 2.11
C GLN A 124 10.76 5.43 1.84
N ASP A 125 11.36 5.68 0.69
CA ASP A 125 12.75 5.31 0.47
C ASP A 125 13.62 6.30 1.24
N LYS A 126 13.95 5.94 2.49
CA LYS A 126 14.70 6.81 3.42
C LYS A 126 16.10 7.12 2.91
N ASP A 127 16.69 6.25 2.11
CA ASP A 127 18.08 6.37 1.65
C ASP A 127 18.21 7.25 0.40
N LYS A 128 17.16 7.30 -0.42
CA LYS A 128 17.18 8.03 -1.70
C LYS A 128 16.21 9.21 -1.77
N GLY A 129 15.37 9.41 -0.75
CA GLY A 129 14.36 10.48 -0.73
C GLY A 129 13.28 10.36 -1.81
N GLN A 130 13.18 9.20 -2.43
CA GLN A 130 12.27 8.93 -3.54
C GLN A 130 11.43 7.69 -3.23
N GLU A 131 10.12 7.88 -3.28
CA GLU A 131 9.13 6.83 -3.15
C GLU A 131 8.72 6.39 -4.55
N TYR A 132 9.24 5.25 -5.02
CA TYR A 132 8.80 4.71 -6.29
C TYR A 132 7.79 3.59 -6.07
N TRP A 133 6.57 3.89 -6.39
CA TRP A 133 5.48 2.93 -6.47
C TRP A 133 4.57 3.28 -7.63
N ARG A 134 4.21 2.29 -8.43
CA ARG A 134 3.29 2.40 -9.55
C ARG A 134 2.30 1.25 -9.54
N ASP A 135 1.03 1.58 -9.60
CA ASP A 135 -0.02 0.67 -10.04
C ASP A 135 -0.05 0.73 -11.58
N ILE A 136 0.13 -0.43 -12.22
CA ILE A 136 0.16 -0.56 -13.68
C ILE A 136 -1.12 -1.19 -14.24
N GLY A 137 -2.24 -1.04 -13.56
CA GLY A 137 -3.54 -1.59 -13.93
C GLY A 137 -4.19 -1.00 -15.19
N THR A 138 -3.54 -0.01 -15.86
CA THR A 138 -3.96 0.53 -17.16
C THR A 138 -2.84 0.46 -18.17
N ILE A 139 -3.21 0.43 -19.48
CA ILE A 139 -2.21 0.42 -20.58
C ILE A 139 -1.31 1.66 -20.50
N ASP A 140 -1.88 2.83 -20.20
CA ASP A 140 -1.12 4.07 -20.09
C ASP A 140 -0.11 4.01 -18.94
N ALA A 141 -0.54 3.56 -17.75
CA ALA A 141 0.34 3.41 -16.59
C ALA A 141 1.45 2.38 -16.85
N TYR A 142 1.14 1.28 -17.52
CA TYR A 142 2.12 0.28 -17.94
C TYR A 142 3.14 0.87 -18.92
N TYR A 143 2.67 1.62 -19.93
CA TYR A 143 3.55 2.28 -20.88
C TYR A 143 4.46 3.32 -20.21
N GLU A 144 3.89 4.19 -19.38
CA GLU A 144 4.64 5.20 -18.62
C GLU A 144 5.72 4.57 -17.75
N ALA A 145 5.40 3.50 -17.02
CA ALA A 145 6.38 2.78 -16.19
C ALA A 145 7.54 2.21 -17.00
N ASN A 146 7.28 1.67 -18.22
CA ASN A 146 8.34 1.22 -19.12
C ASN A 146 9.19 2.38 -19.64
N MET A 147 8.57 3.51 -20.00
CA MET A 147 9.30 4.70 -20.46
C MET A 147 10.14 5.35 -19.37
N GLU A 148 9.71 5.25 -18.10
CA GLU A 148 10.52 5.70 -16.95
C GLU A 148 11.82 4.90 -16.80
N LEU A 149 11.82 3.60 -17.10
CA LEU A 149 13.01 2.74 -17.00
C LEU A 149 14.13 3.10 -17.98
N ILE A 150 13.80 3.67 -19.14
CA ILE A 150 14.76 4.03 -20.19
C ILE A 150 15.25 5.48 -20.10
N GLN A 151 14.85 6.22 -19.07
CA GLN A 151 15.37 7.57 -18.83
C GLN A 151 16.87 7.54 -18.49
N VAL A 152 17.57 8.64 -18.74
CA VAL A 152 19.01 8.76 -18.45
C VAL A 152 19.31 8.52 -16.96
N ASN A 153 18.43 9.01 -16.08
CA ASN A 153 18.50 8.79 -14.63
C ASN A 153 17.13 8.25 -14.16
N PRO A 154 16.87 6.94 -14.30
CA PRO A 154 15.59 6.38 -13.92
C PRO A 154 15.44 6.40 -12.38
N THR A 155 14.27 6.82 -11.90
CA THR A 155 13.92 6.76 -10.47
C THR A 155 13.94 5.32 -9.98
N PHE A 156 13.47 4.38 -10.80
CA PHE A 156 13.52 2.95 -10.57
C PHE A 156 14.65 2.34 -11.40
N ASN A 157 15.84 2.22 -10.79
CA ASN A 157 17.02 1.72 -11.48
C ASN A 157 17.15 0.20 -11.34
N LEU A 158 17.03 -0.53 -12.46
CA LEU A 158 17.19 -1.99 -12.51
C LEU A 158 18.65 -2.44 -12.31
N TYR A 159 19.60 -1.54 -12.53
CA TYR A 159 21.04 -1.81 -12.43
C TYR A 159 21.66 -1.33 -11.12
N ASP A 160 20.83 -1.01 -10.12
CA ASP A 160 21.28 -0.61 -8.80
C ASP A 160 22.08 -1.72 -8.13
N GLN A 161 23.38 -1.51 -7.95
CA GLN A 161 24.30 -2.50 -7.39
C GLN A 161 24.10 -2.72 -5.89
N GLU A 162 23.58 -1.74 -5.19
CA GLU A 162 23.34 -1.83 -3.75
C GLU A 162 22.08 -2.65 -3.43
N TRP A 163 21.13 -2.68 -4.36
CA TRP A 163 19.90 -3.45 -4.23
C TRP A 163 19.48 -4.03 -5.58
N LEU A 164 20.10 -5.13 -5.93
CA LEU A 164 19.86 -5.81 -7.21
C LEU A 164 18.46 -6.38 -7.32
N ILE A 165 17.78 -6.01 -8.41
CA ILE A 165 16.62 -6.74 -8.90
C ILE A 165 17.16 -7.80 -9.86
N ARG A 166 17.06 -9.07 -9.44
CA ARG A 166 17.53 -10.18 -10.27
C ARG A 166 16.58 -10.37 -11.44
N THR A 167 17.05 -10.04 -12.62
CA THR A 167 16.37 -10.24 -13.88
C THR A 167 17.30 -10.98 -14.85
N PHE A 168 16.73 -11.53 -15.93
CA PHE A 168 17.53 -12.12 -16.99
C PHE A 168 18.30 -11.00 -17.70
N GLN A 169 19.61 -11.12 -17.76
CA GLN A 169 20.49 -10.27 -18.54
C GLN A 169 21.25 -11.15 -19.50
N GLU A 170 21.16 -10.88 -20.80
CA GLU A 170 22.06 -11.49 -21.76
C GLU A 170 23.48 -10.99 -21.49
N GLN A 171 24.43 -11.92 -21.44
CA GLN A 171 25.86 -11.64 -21.25
C GLN A 171 26.47 -11.08 -22.53
#